data_eb3956f9c3aee085c13ba6426d02c78d
#
_entry.id   eb3956f9c3aee085c13ba6426d02c78d
#
_cell.length_a   1.000
_cell.length_b   1.000
_cell.length_c   1.000
_cell.angle_alpha   90.00
_cell.angle_beta   90.00
_cell.angle_gamma   90.00
#
_symmetry.space_group_name_H-M   'P 1'
#
loop_
_entity.id
_entity.type
_entity.pdbx_description
1 polymer ?
#
loop_
_entity_poly.entity_id
_entity_poly.type
_entity_poly.pdbx_seq_one_letter_code
_entity_poly.pdbx_strand_id
1 'polypeptide(L)'
;MLIGERINPTGKKRLKEALVAKDLDYVCRLGLEQINVGAHILDVNVGTPGIDEPAMIAKAVPALQAITDTPLQIDTSNYEAMERALRLYNGKPMLNSVNGKEESLSKVLPLAKKYGAVLVALCLDDNGIPNTTAGRIAVADKIIARAAEYGIENRNIVVDPLALTISTGAENAAIACEVIRTMKARGINTVMGVSNISFGLPGREAVNSTFFTMALQAGLSCGIINPQSKPMLDAYYGFRALAGYDEGCKEYVQHYADAPKATATLVSEMGLYDAIVKGLAEASRKAAAVALQSEKPLDVINKYMIPALDFVGNGFEKKTLFLPQLLMSADAAKAAFEVIREAVGVGETQGETVIIATVHGDIHDMAKISSRYCWKTTATRSWIWARMCLWKPLLKRPRKPRLRSLAYPPS
;
A
#
# COMPACT_ATOMS: atom_id res chain seq x y z
N MET A 1 -9.50 2.30 4.81
CA MET A 1 -8.63 2.12 6.01
C MET A 1 -8.44 0.64 6.28
N LEU A 2 -7.34 0.25 6.93
CA LEU A 2 -7.07 -1.13 7.35
C LEU A 2 -7.29 -1.26 8.85
N ILE A 3 -8.08 -2.24 9.28
CA ILE A 3 -8.29 -2.62 10.68
C ILE A 3 -7.61 -3.96 10.90
N GLY A 4 -6.64 -4.00 11.82
CA GLY A 4 -5.85 -5.19 12.09
C GLY A 4 -6.56 -6.18 13.01
N GLU A 5 -6.78 -7.43 12.56
CA GLU A 5 -7.56 -8.46 13.26
C GLU A 5 -6.73 -9.41 14.14
N ARG A 6 -5.46 -9.09 14.43
CA ARG A 6 -4.60 -10.08 15.12
C ARG A 6 -4.84 -10.18 16.61
N ILE A 7 -5.37 -9.13 17.26
CA ILE A 7 -5.75 -9.16 18.67
C ILE A 7 -7.19 -9.69 18.79
N ASN A 8 -7.40 -10.91 18.34
CA ASN A 8 -8.65 -11.67 18.49
C ASN A 8 -8.27 -13.14 18.75
N PRO A 9 -8.68 -13.74 19.88
CA PRO A 9 -8.23 -15.08 20.29
C PRO A 9 -8.83 -16.22 19.46
N THR A 10 -9.82 -15.95 18.60
CA THR A 10 -10.45 -16.96 17.76
C THR A 10 -9.43 -17.63 16.86
N GLY A 11 -9.25 -18.95 17.02
CA GLY A 11 -8.28 -19.75 16.25
C GLY A 11 -6.80 -19.52 16.61
N LYS A 12 -6.48 -18.69 17.61
CA LYS A 12 -5.10 -18.32 17.97
C LYS A 12 -4.74 -18.82 19.37
N LYS A 13 -4.17 -20.03 19.47
CA LYS A 13 -3.82 -20.70 20.73
C LYS A 13 -2.93 -19.83 21.62
N ARG A 14 -1.83 -19.27 21.07
CA ARG A 14 -0.87 -18.47 21.81
C ARG A 14 -1.49 -17.18 22.41
N LEU A 15 -2.40 -16.52 21.69
CA LEU A 15 -3.09 -15.37 22.24
C LEU A 15 -4.04 -15.75 23.36
N LYS A 16 -4.76 -16.88 23.25
CA LYS A 16 -5.58 -17.41 24.34
C LYS A 16 -4.76 -17.66 25.60
N GLU A 17 -3.63 -18.33 25.46
CA GLU A 17 -2.70 -18.61 26.57
C GLU A 17 -2.18 -17.30 27.21
N ALA A 18 -1.79 -16.31 26.40
CA ALA A 18 -1.36 -15.01 26.87
C ALA A 18 -2.44 -14.26 27.64
N LEU A 19 -3.68 -14.26 27.15
CA LEU A 19 -4.82 -13.64 27.83
C LEU A 19 -5.13 -14.32 29.18
N VAL A 20 -5.09 -15.64 29.24
CA VAL A 20 -5.26 -16.40 30.48
C VAL A 20 -4.14 -16.07 31.47
N ALA A 21 -2.90 -15.98 31.01
CA ALA A 21 -1.73 -15.61 31.81
C ALA A 21 -1.66 -14.10 32.14
N LYS A 22 -2.57 -13.29 31.58
CA LYS A 22 -2.57 -11.81 31.67
C LYS A 22 -1.29 -11.17 31.13
N ASP A 23 -0.67 -11.81 30.13
CA ASP A 23 0.50 -11.31 29.41
C ASP A 23 0.09 -10.19 28.44
N LEU A 24 0.03 -8.97 28.95
CA LEU A 24 -0.29 -7.78 28.17
C LEU A 24 0.84 -7.36 27.24
N ASP A 25 2.08 -7.72 27.55
CA ASP A 25 3.23 -7.42 26.69
C ASP A 25 3.10 -8.15 25.34
N TYR A 26 2.56 -9.37 25.37
CA TYR A 26 2.25 -10.09 24.14
C TYR A 26 1.14 -9.42 23.32
N VAL A 27 0.08 -8.93 23.98
CA VAL A 27 -1.01 -8.19 23.32
C VAL A 27 -0.47 -6.89 22.70
N CYS A 28 0.33 -6.13 23.44
CA CYS A 28 0.97 -4.90 22.99
C CYS A 28 1.88 -5.15 21.78
N ARG A 29 2.69 -6.20 21.83
CA ARG A 29 3.55 -6.61 20.70
C ARG A 29 2.75 -6.91 19.45
N LEU A 30 1.65 -7.68 19.55
CA LEU A 30 0.76 -7.94 18.42
C LEU A 30 0.14 -6.64 17.86
N GLY A 31 -0.13 -5.66 18.70
CA GLY A 31 -0.58 -4.33 18.28
C GLY A 31 0.48 -3.64 17.43
N LEU A 32 1.71 -3.51 17.95
CA LEU A 32 2.82 -2.86 17.26
C LEU A 32 3.19 -3.57 15.94
N GLU A 33 3.19 -4.90 15.92
CA GLU A 33 3.45 -5.66 14.70
C GLU A 33 2.46 -5.32 13.58
N GLN A 34 1.18 -5.12 13.89
CA GLN A 34 0.16 -4.74 12.93
C GLN A 34 0.29 -3.29 12.45
N ILE A 35 0.63 -2.38 13.36
CA ILE A 35 0.84 -0.96 13.04
C ILE A 35 2.05 -0.80 12.13
N ASN A 36 3.14 -1.49 12.42
CA ASN A 36 4.38 -1.44 11.65
C ASN A 36 4.20 -1.89 10.18
N VAL A 37 3.19 -2.73 9.90
CA VAL A 37 2.86 -3.16 8.53
C VAL A 37 1.68 -2.39 7.92
N GLY A 38 1.21 -1.31 8.56
CA GLY A 38 0.25 -0.37 7.97
C GLY A 38 -1.20 -0.49 8.45
N ALA A 39 -1.47 -1.15 9.59
CA ALA A 39 -2.79 -1.07 10.21
C ALA A 39 -3.09 0.36 10.70
N HIS A 40 -4.28 0.86 10.35
CA HIS A 40 -4.75 2.20 10.74
C HIS A 40 -5.57 2.18 12.03
N ILE A 41 -6.15 1.03 12.36
CA ILE A 41 -6.98 0.78 13.55
C ILE A 41 -6.64 -0.63 14.03
N LEU A 42 -6.65 -0.87 15.33
CA LEU A 42 -6.50 -2.20 15.91
C LEU A 42 -7.86 -2.72 16.39
N ASP A 43 -8.28 -3.87 15.89
CA ASP A 43 -9.42 -4.61 16.42
C ASP A 43 -9.01 -5.37 17.68
N VAL A 44 -9.66 -5.08 18.80
CA VAL A 44 -9.29 -5.59 20.13
C VAL A 44 -10.42 -6.44 20.69
N ASN A 45 -10.24 -7.74 20.60
CA ASN A 45 -11.09 -8.75 21.21
C ASN A 45 -10.28 -9.58 22.21
N VAL A 46 -10.75 -9.64 23.45
CA VAL A 46 -10.11 -10.41 24.53
C VAL A 46 -11.00 -11.55 25.04
N GLY A 47 -12.15 -11.77 24.40
CA GLY A 47 -13.14 -12.76 24.79
C GLY A 47 -12.62 -14.19 24.58
N THR A 48 -12.32 -14.90 25.66
CA THR A 48 -11.94 -16.31 25.63
C THR A 48 -12.50 -17.03 26.85
N PRO A 49 -12.90 -18.31 26.73
CA PRO A 49 -13.37 -19.07 27.88
C PRO A 49 -12.35 -19.07 29.02
N GLY A 50 -12.85 -18.92 30.25
CA GLY A 50 -12.04 -19.00 31.47
C GLY A 50 -11.39 -17.68 31.92
N ILE A 51 -11.70 -16.56 31.29
CA ILE A 51 -11.25 -15.23 31.74
C ILE A 51 -12.46 -14.34 32.12
N ASP A 52 -12.21 -13.38 33.00
CA ASP A 52 -13.08 -12.24 33.23
C ASP A 52 -12.83 -11.21 32.13
N GLU A 53 -13.67 -11.24 31.09
CA GLU A 53 -13.53 -10.38 29.91
C GLU A 53 -13.61 -8.89 30.26
N PRO A 54 -14.60 -8.40 31.10
CA PRO A 54 -14.63 -7.02 31.56
C PRO A 54 -13.34 -6.57 32.25
N ALA A 55 -12.76 -7.42 33.11
CA ALA A 55 -11.51 -7.09 33.79
C ALA A 55 -10.30 -7.13 32.83
N MET A 56 -10.31 -8.01 31.84
CA MET A 56 -9.23 -8.15 30.86
C MET A 56 -9.19 -6.97 29.89
N ILE A 57 -10.34 -6.60 29.32
CA ILE A 57 -10.41 -5.48 28.35
C ILE A 57 -10.07 -4.16 29.04
N ALA A 58 -10.46 -4.01 30.31
CA ALA A 58 -10.11 -2.85 31.13
C ALA A 58 -8.59 -2.68 31.36
N LYS A 59 -7.80 -3.74 31.17
CA LYS A 59 -6.34 -3.68 31.21
C LYS A 59 -5.72 -3.58 29.83
N ALA A 60 -6.27 -4.29 28.85
CA ALA A 60 -5.75 -4.32 27.49
C ALA A 60 -5.85 -2.98 26.77
N VAL A 61 -6.99 -2.27 26.93
CA VAL A 61 -7.21 -0.96 26.28
C VAL A 61 -6.20 0.10 26.75
N PRO A 62 -6.01 0.36 28.05
CA PRO A 62 -5.01 1.32 28.50
C PRO A 62 -3.57 0.89 28.17
N ALA A 63 -3.27 -0.43 28.22
CA ALA A 63 -1.93 -0.92 27.87
C ALA A 63 -1.60 -0.66 26.39
N LEU A 64 -2.55 -0.88 25.48
CA LEU A 64 -2.38 -0.55 24.07
C LEU A 64 -2.26 0.97 23.86
N GLN A 65 -3.10 1.78 24.49
CA GLN A 65 -3.04 3.24 24.38
C GLN A 65 -1.78 3.86 25.02
N ALA A 66 -1.10 3.15 25.91
CA ALA A 66 0.18 3.58 26.45
C ALA A 66 1.35 3.47 25.47
N ILE A 67 1.21 2.64 24.43
CA ILE A 67 2.30 2.36 23.46
C ILE A 67 2.03 2.92 22.06
N THR A 68 0.80 3.37 21.76
CA THR A 68 0.43 3.88 20.44
C THR A 68 -0.78 4.81 20.50
N ASP A 69 -0.79 5.80 19.60
CA ASP A 69 -1.93 6.68 19.34
C ASP A 69 -2.90 6.08 18.28
N THR A 70 -2.62 4.88 17.78
CA THR A 70 -3.48 4.20 16.80
C THR A 70 -4.86 3.93 17.41
N PRO A 71 -5.96 4.35 16.78
CA PRO A 71 -7.30 4.10 17.29
C PRO A 71 -7.59 2.61 17.47
N LEU A 72 -8.41 2.29 18.49
CA LEU A 72 -8.83 0.92 18.74
C LEU A 72 -10.31 0.74 18.36
N GLN A 73 -10.61 -0.42 17.79
CA GLN A 73 -11.96 -0.96 17.65
C GLN A 73 -12.18 -1.93 18.80
N ILE A 74 -13.14 -1.63 19.66
CA ILE A 74 -13.53 -2.48 20.79
C ILE A 74 -14.49 -3.55 20.28
N ASP A 75 -14.00 -4.79 20.17
CA ASP A 75 -14.76 -5.91 19.64
C ASP A 75 -15.18 -6.86 20.78
N THR A 76 -16.43 -6.74 21.19
CA THR A 76 -17.03 -7.58 22.22
C THR A 76 -18.56 -7.63 22.12
N SER A 77 -19.14 -8.78 22.43
CA SER A 77 -20.57 -8.96 22.64
C SER A 77 -21.00 -8.82 24.10
N ASN A 78 -20.05 -8.68 25.02
CA ASN A 78 -20.31 -8.48 26.44
C ASN A 78 -20.51 -7.00 26.74
N TYR A 79 -21.73 -6.58 27.07
CA TYR A 79 -22.09 -5.18 27.31
C TYR A 79 -21.35 -4.55 28.50
N GLU A 80 -21.01 -5.35 29.54
CA GLU A 80 -20.20 -4.85 30.67
C GLU A 80 -18.75 -4.61 30.24
N ALA A 81 -18.17 -5.53 29.50
CA ALA A 81 -16.82 -5.38 28.93
C ALA A 81 -16.76 -4.18 28.00
N MET A 82 -17.81 -3.99 27.17
CA MET A 82 -17.96 -2.86 26.27
C MET A 82 -17.95 -1.52 27.03
N GLU A 83 -18.79 -1.37 28.05
CA GLU A 83 -18.84 -0.13 28.85
C GLU A 83 -17.54 0.09 29.61
N ARG A 84 -16.92 -0.94 30.19
CA ARG A 84 -15.64 -0.80 30.87
C ARG A 84 -14.52 -0.33 29.95
N ALA A 85 -14.43 -0.89 28.73
CA ALA A 85 -13.48 -0.46 27.73
C ALA A 85 -13.70 1.01 27.35
N LEU A 86 -14.93 1.40 27.03
CA LEU A 86 -15.29 2.75 26.64
C LEU A 86 -15.01 3.79 27.75
N ARG A 87 -15.20 3.41 29.01
CA ARG A 87 -14.95 4.28 30.17
C ARG A 87 -13.46 4.62 30.35
N LEU A 88 -12.58 3.72 29.94
CA LEU A 88 -11.13 3.86 30.06
C LEU A 88 -10.47 4.36 28.78
N TYR A 89 -11.23 4.39 27.67
CA TYR A 89 -10.69 4.75 26.37
C TYR A 89 -10.46 6.27 26.28
N ASN A 90 -9.24 6.65 25.96
CA ASN A 90 -8.89 8.05 25.72
C ASN A 90 -9.00 8.37 24.22
N GLY A 91 -9.97 9.21 23.85
CA GLY A 91 -10.22 9.59 22.47
C GLY A 91 -11.57 9.08 21.95
N LYS A 92 -11.68 8.90 20.62
CA LYS A 92 -12.92 8.43 19.95
C LYS A 92 -12.79 6.96 19.57
N PRO A 93 -13.40 6.03 20.31
CA PRO A 93 -13.34 4.61 20.03
C PRO A 93 -14.22 4.22 18.83
N MET A 94 -13.88 3.10 18.18
CA MET A 94 -14.80 2.38 17.31
C MET A 94 -15.37 1.19 18.09
N LEU A 95 -16.69 1.00 18.04
CA LEU A 95 -17.40 0.01 18.83
C LEU A 95 -17.96 -1.08 17.93
N ASN A 96 -17.50 -2.28 18.08
CA ASN A 96 -17.91 -3.47 17.34
C ASN A 96 -18.62 -4.44 18.32
N SER A 97 -19.96 -4.56 18.32
CA SER A 97 -20.88 -3.98 17.36
C SER A 97 -22.30 -3.85 17.91
N VAL A 98 -23.17 -3.19 17.16
CA VAL A 98 -24.63 -3.24 17.31
C VAL A 98 -25.23 -4.06 16.16
N ASN A 99 -26.37 -4.71 16.40
CA ASN A 99 -27.15 -5.38 15.36
C ASN A 99 -28.64 -5.00 15.46
N GLY A 100 -29.47 -5.54 14.53
CA GLY A 100 -30.87 -5.20 14.43
C GLY A 100 -31.79 -5.80 15.52
N LYS A 101 -31.25 -6.55 16.49
CA LYS A 101 -32.02 -7.08 17.63
C LYS A 101 -32.32 -5.98 18.63
N GLU A 102 -33.52 -5.98 19.21
CA GLU A 102 -33.94 -4.95 20.15
C GLU A 102 -33.05 -4.89 21.40
N GLU A 103 -32.62 -6.05 21.90
CA GLU A 103 -31.67 -6.11 23.01
C GLU A 103 -30.37 -5.38 22.70
N SER A 104 -29.78 -5.62 21.52
CA SER A 104 -28.54 -4.98 21.09
C SER A 104 -28.72 -3.47 20.90
N LEU A 105 -29.81 -3.07 20.26
CA LEU A 105 -30.11 -1.65 20.04
C LEU A 105 -30.26 -0.89 21.36
N SER A 106 -31.04 -1.45 22.30
CA SER A 106 -31.32 -0.82 23.60
C SER A 106 -30.10 -0.75 24.53
N LYS A 107 -29.14 -1.65 24.39
CA LYS A 107 -27.92 -1.69 25.23
C LYS A 107 -26.75 -0.89 24.63
N VAL A 108 -26.52 -1.03 23.32
CA VAL A 108 -25.32 -0.48 22.68
C VAL A 108 -25.49 0.97 22.27
N LEU A 109 -26.66 1.38 21.74
CA LEU A 109 -26.85 2.76 21.29
C LEU A 109 -26.67 3.81 22.40
N PRO A 110 -27.20 3.62 23.64
CA PRO A 110 -26.91 4.54 24.75
C PRO A 110 -25.42 4.66 25.07
N LEU A 111 -24.67 3.52 25.01
CA LEU A 111 -23.22 3.53 25.23
C LEU A 111 -22.49 4.29 24.12
N ALA A 112 -22.81 3.99 22.86
CA ALA A 112 -22.23 4.69 21.72
C ALA A 112 -22.45 6.22 21.79
N LYS A 113 -23.66 6.65 22.15
CA LYS A 113 -23.99 8.08 22.37
C LYS A 113 -23.23 8.68 23.53
N LYS A 114 -23.23 8.01 24.70
CA LYS A 114 -22.58 8.47 25.93
C LYS A 114 -21.08 8.72 25.74
N TYR A 115 -20.39 7.84 25.03
CA TYR A 115 -18.93 7.88 24.83
C TYR A 115 -18.50 8.45 23.48
N GLY A 116 -19.46 8.85 22.63
CA GLY A 116 -19.15 9.45 21.32
C GLY A 116 -18.49 8.50 20.32
N ALA A 117 -18.77 7.19 20.44
CA ALA A 117 -18.13 6.16 19.64
C ALA A 117 -18.57 6.18 18.16
N VAL A 118 -17.68 5.71 17.28
CA VAL A 118 -18.06 5.24 15.95
C VAL A 118 -18.62 3.82 16.10
N LEU A 119 -19.77 3.56 15.51
CA LEU A 119 -20.55 2.34 15.74
C LEU A 119 -20.54 1.44 14.51
N VAL A 120 -20.10 0.21 14.66
CA VAL A 120 -20.24 -0.84 13.64
C VAL A 120 -21.66 -1.41 13.73
N ALA A 121 -22.41 -1.32 12.62
CA ALA A 121 -23.78 -1.79 12.51
C ALA A 121 -23.81 -3.08 11.66
N LEU A 122 -24.01 -4.23 12.31
CA LEU A 122 -24.07 -5.53 11.65
C LEU A 122 -25.42 -5.75 10.98
N CYS A 123 -25.43 -6.12 9.71
CA CYS A 123 -26.66 -6.44 8.95
C CYS A 123 -27.24 -7.81 9.35
N LEU A 124 -27.59 -7.98 10.63
CA LEU A 124 -28.29 -9.16 11.17
C LEU A 124 -29.35 -8.73 12.20
N ASP A 125 -30.42 -9.50 12.34
CA ASP A 125 -31.50 -9.30 13.30
C ASP A 125 -31.94 -10.60 13.99
N ASP A 126 -33.12 -10.62 14.56
CA ASP A 126 -33.68 -11.80 15.24
C ASP A 126 -33.87 -13.00 14.30
N ASN A 127 -34.03 -12.77 13.00
CA ASN A 127 -34.15 -13.82 11.98
C ASN A 127 -32.78 -14.28 11.44
N GLY A 128 -31.69 -13.73 11.97
CA GLY A 128 -30.33 -14.02 11.53
C GLY A 128 -29.82 -13.04 10.44
N ILE A 129 -28.95 -13.51 9.57
CA ILE A 129 -28.36 -12.71 8.49
C ILE A 129 -29.22 -12.89 7.23
N PRO A 130 -29.83 -11.79 6.70
CA PRO A 130 -30.64 -11.90 5.49
C PRO A 130 -29.81 -12.38 4.27
N ASN A 131 -30.40 -13.29 3.49
CA ASN A 131 -29.77 -13.86 2.29
C ASN A 131 -29.86 -12.96 1.04
N THR A 132 -30.38 -11.74 1.16
CA THR A 132 -30.54 -10.81 0.05
C THR A 132 -29.94 -9.44 0.37
N THR A 133 -29.51 -8.75 -0.65
CA THR A 133 -29.06 -7.34 -0.55
C THR A 133 -30.12 -6.45 0.10
N ALA A 134 -31.38 -6.56 -0.36
CA ALA A 134 -32.49 -5.76 0.15
C ALA A 134 -32.74 -6.02 1.66
N GLY A 135 -32.69 -7.28 2.08
CA GLY A 135 -32.85 -7.64 3.49
C GLY A 135 -31.75 -7.07 4.36
N ARG A 136 -30.48 -7.15 3.94
CA ARG A 136 -29.35 -6.56 4.67
C ARG A 136 -29.45 -5.03 4.76
N ILE A 137 -29.86 -4.37 3.68
CA ILE A 137 -30.11 -2.93 3.66
C ILE A 137 -31.24 -2.56 4.63
N ALA A 138 -32.34 -3.31 4.66
CA ALA A 138 -33.45 -3.08 5.57
C ALA A 138 -33.00 -3.16 7.06
N VAL A 139 -32.14 -4.11 7.41
CA VAL A 139 -31.58 -4.20 8.77
C VAL A 139 -30.67 -2.99 9.06
N ALA A 140 -29.81 -2.60 8.11
CA ALA A 140 -28.98 -1.41 8.26
C ALA A 140 -29.83 -0.16 8.46
N ASP A 141 -30.89 0.03 7.67
CA ASP A 141 -31.82 1.16 7.78
C ASP A 141 -32.54 1.17 9.14
N LYS A 142 -32.96 0.02 9.66
CA LYS A 142 -33.51 -0.11 11.02
C LYS A 142 -32.51 0.38 12.08
N ILE A 143 -31.25 -0.05 12.00
CA ILE A 143 -30.23 0.35 12.98
C ILE A 143 -29.95 1.86 12.87
N ILE A 144 -29.82 2.39 11.65
CA ILE A 144 -29.57 3.82 11.39
C ILE A 144 -30.73 4.68 11.94
N ALA A 145 -31.97 4.31 11.64
CA ALA A 145 -33.14 5.02 12.14
C ALA A 145 -33.17 5.03 13.67
N ARG A 146 -32.90 3.88 14.29
CA ARG A 146 -32.87 3.75 15.73
C ARG A 146 -31.72 4.55 16.37
N ALA A 147 -30.56 4.57 15.75
CA ALA A 147 -29.42 5.37 16.18
C ALA A 147 -29.73 6.87 16.14
N ALA A 148 -30.48 7.33 15.13
CA ALA A 148 -30.92 8.71 15.02
C ALA A 148 -31.82 9.14 16.18
N GLU A 149 -32.67 8.26 16.72
CA GLU A 149 -33.49 8.53 17.92
C GLU A 149 -32.63 8.85 19.16
N TYR A 150 -31.41 8.24 19.22
CA TYR A 150 -30.41 8.54 20.25
C TYR A 150 -29.53 9.75 19.89
N GLY A 151 -29.77 10.41 18.75
CA GLY A 151 -28.95 11.51 18.25
C GLY A 151 -27.54 11.10 17.82
N ILE A 152 -27.38 9.87 17.31
CA ILE A 152 -26.14 9.39 16.67
C ILE A 152 -26.22 9.71 15.19
N GLU A 153 -25.30 10.52 14.69
CA GLU A 153 -25.25 10.94 13.29
C GLU A 153 -24.69 9.84 12.38
N ASN A 154 -25.11 9.80 11.11
CA ASN A 154 -24.67 8.81 10.11
C ASN A 154 -23.16 8.76 9.95
N ARG A 155 -22.43 9.87 10.12
CA ARG A 155 -20.96 9.88 10.09
C ARG A 155 -20.30 9.05 11.18
N ASN A 156 -21.02 8.70 12.23
CA ASN A 156 -20.57 7.85 13.33
C ASN A 156 -21.07 6.40 13.20
N ILE A 157 -21.67 6.04 12.07
CA ILE A 157 -22.16 4.69 11.79
C ILE A 157 -21.37 4.11 10.63
N VAL A 158 -20.91 2.89 10.79
CA VAL A 158 -20.19 2.13 9.76
C VAL A 158 -20.89 0.80 9.60
N VAL A 159 -21.51 0.56 8.45
CA VAL A 159 -22.33 -0.62 8.19
C VAL A 159 -21.44 -1.81 7.82
N ASP A 160 -21.58 -2.95 8.50
CA ASP A 160 -20.98 -4.22 8.11
C ASP A 160 -22.03 -5.07 7.36
N PRO A 161 -21.86 -5.29 6.05
CA PRO A 161 -22.75 -6.14 5.27
C PRO A 161 -22.69 -7.61 5.66
N LEU A 162 -21.71 -8.03 6.43
CA LEU A 162 -21.39 -9.40 6.83
C LEU A 162 -20.97 -10.28 5.62
N ALA A 163 -19.68 -10.56 5.54
CA ALA A 163 -19.18 -11.54 4.58
C ALA A 163 -19.51 -12.96 5.06
N LEU A 164 -20.41 -13.62 4.36
CA LEU A 164 -20.66 -15.06 4.53
C LEU A 164 -19.75 -15.83 3.56
N THR A 165 -19.34 -17.04 3.97
CA THR A 165 -18.46 -17.87 3.14
C THR A 165 -19.11 -18.25 1.82
N ILE A 166 -18.34 -18.19 0.74
CA ILE A 166 -18.81 -18.62 -0.60
C ILE A 166 -19.04 -20.15 -0.69
N SER A 167 -18.54 -20.91 0.29
CA SER A 167 -18.83 -22.34 0.36
C SER A 167 -20.29 -22.66 0.72
N THR A 168 -21.03 -21.70 1.30
CA THR A 168 -22.46 -21.84 1.63
C THR A 168 -23.39 -21.14 0.65
N GLY A 169 -22.88 -20.28 -0.22
CA GLY A 169 -23.65 -19.56 -1.24
C GLY A 169 -22.73 -18.78 -2.18
N ALA A 170 -22.79 -19.09 -3.47
CA ALA A 170 -21.94 -18.45 -4.46
C ALA A 170 -22.20 -16.93 -4.59
N GLU A 171 -23.42 -16.51 -4.28
CA GLU A 171 -23.88 -15.11 -4.31
C GLU A 171 -23.40 -14.26 -3.14
N ASN A 172 -22.87 -14.85 -2.07
CA ASN A 172 -22.51 -14.14 -0.82
C ASN A 172 -21.55 -12.97 -1.05
N ALA A 173 -20.59 -13.15 -1.93
CA ALA A 173 -19.64 -12.08 -2.28
C ALA A 173 -20.35 -10.92 -3.03
N ALA A 174 -21.21 -11.24 -3.97
CA ALA A 174 -21.97 -10.26 -4.76
C ALA A 174 -22.93 -9.46 -3.87
N ILE A 175 -23.65 -10.14 -2.97
CA ILE A 175 -24.58 -9.51 -2.02
C ILE A 175 -23.82 -8.51 -1.13
N ALA A 176 -22.69 -8.91 -0.55
CA ALA A 176 -21.88 -8.03 0.30
C ALA A 176 -21.39 -6.79 -0.48
N CYS A 177 -20.87 -6.97 -1.69
CA CYS A 177 -20.42 -5.88 -2.54
C CYS A 177 -21.55 -4.93 -2.92
N GLU A 178 -22.76 -5.44 -3.17
CA GLU A 178 -23.91 -4.61 -3.54
C GLU A 178 -24.44 -3.77 -2.37
N VAL A 179 -24.44 -4.34 -1.15
CA VAL A 179 -24.72 -3.56 0.07
C VAL A 179 -23.69 -2.44 0.24
N ILE A 180 -22.40 -2.73 0.04
CA ILE A 180 -21.33 -1.72 0.12
C ILE A 180 -21.59 -0.57 -0.89
N ARG A 181 -21.90 -0.88 -2.17
CA ARG A 181 -22.19 0.13 -3.18
C ARG A 181 -23.37 1.00 -2.79
N THR A 182 -24.44 0.37 -2.29
CA THR A 182 -25.64 1.07 -1.87
C THR A 182 -25.37 2.02 -0.70
N MET A 183 -24.65 1.57 0.32
CA MET A 183 -24.27 2.40 1.46
C MET A 183 -23.35 3.55 1.03
N LYS A 184 -22.37 3.27 0.17
CA LYS A 184 -21.47 4.28 -0.39
C LYS A 184 -22.22 5.37 -1.15
N ALA A 185 -23.20 4.99 -1.97
CA ALA A 185 -24.04 5.93 -2.72
C ALA A 185 -24.88 6.83 -1.80
N ARG A 186 -25.20 6.37 -0.58
CA ARG A 186 -25.91 7.13 0.46
C ARG A 186 -24.97 7.96 1.34
N GLY A 187 -23.65 7.94 1.11
CA GLY A 187 -22.64 8.60 1.94
C GLY A 187 -22.40 7.93 3.30
N ILE A 188 -22.79 6.66 3.45
CA ILE A 188 -22.60 5.87 4.67
C ILE A 188 -21.34 5.03 4.53
N ASN A 189 -20.48 5.08 5.54
CA ASN A 189 -19.26 4.26 5.56
C ASN A 189 -19.59 2.79 5.81
N THR A 190 -18.69 1.92 5.32
CA THR A 190 -18.81 0.47 5.48
C THR A 190 -17.54 -0.15 6.05
N VAL A 191 -17.71 -1.22 6.81
CA VAL A 191 -16.63 -2.06 7.33
C VAL A 191 -16.94 -3.52 7.05
N MET A 192 -15.94 -4.38 6.96
CA MET A 192 -16.20 -5.81 6.77
C MET A 192 -15.01 -6.66 7.21
N GLY A 193 -15.32 -7.76 7.90
CA GLY A 193 -14.37 -8.86 8.15
C GLY A 193 -14.15 -9.67 6.88
N VAL A 194 -13.12 -9.32 6.11
CA VAL A 194 -12.89 -9.85 4.76
C VAL A 194 -12.61 -11.35 4.78
N SER A 195 -11.87 -11.84 5.76
CA SER A 195 -11.42 -13.23 5.84
C SER A 195 -12.53 -14.26 6.00
N ASN A 196 -13.75 -13.84 6.37
CA ASN A 196 -14.92 -14.72 6.53
C ASN A 196 -15.37 -15.33 5.20
N ILE A 197 -15.17 -14.64 4.09
CA ILE A 197 -15.59 -15.07 2.74
C ILE A 197 -15.04 -16.45 2.34
N SER A 198 -13.86 -16.78 2.81
CA SER A 198 -13.14 -18.02 2.48
C SER A 198 -13.18 -19.08 3.57
N PHE A 199 -14.05 -18.93 4.58
CA PHE A 199 -14.09 -19.88 5.69
C PHE A 199 -14.38 -21.29 5.17
N GLY A 200 -13.57 -22.27 5.63
CA GLY A 200 -13.68 -23.67 5.21
C GLY A 200 -13.03 -24.01 3.86
N LEU A 201 -12.47 -23.04 3.13
CA LEU A 201 -11.83 -23.28 1.82
C LEU A 201 -10.31 -23.45 1.96
N PRO A 202 -9.67 -24.23 1.07
CA PRO A 202 -8.20 -24.21 0.91
C PRO A 202 -7.75 -22.93 0.20
N GLY A 203 -6.45 -22.57 0.32
CA GLY A 203 -5.89 -21.43 -0.39
C GLY A 203 -6.56 -20.09 -0.08
N ARG A 204 -6.98 -19.90 1.17
CA ARG A 204 -7.80 -18.77 1.63
C ARG A 204 -7.27 -17.40 1.24
N GLU A 205 -5.96 -17.21 1.20
CA GLU A 205 -5.34 -15.90 0.90
C GLU A 205 -5.69 -15.41 -0.50
N ALA A 206 -5.73 -16.28 -1.50
CA ALA A 206 -6.11 -15.92 -2.86
C ALA A 206 -7.57 -15.44 -2.93
N VAL A 207 -8.48 -16.14 -2.27
CA VAL A 207 -9.90 -15.75 -2.20
C VAL A 207 -10.05 -14.44 -1.43
N ASN A 208 -9.39 -14.31 -0.29
CA ASN A 208 -9.48 -13.11 0.56
C ASN A 208 -8.96 -11.85 -0.16
N SER A 209 -7.79 -11.91 -0.78
CA SER A 209 -7.20 -10.75 -1.47
C SER A 209 -8.02 -10.34 -2.70
N THR A 210 -8.53 -11.31 -3.46
CA THR A 210 -9.43 -11.05 -4.59
C THR A 210 -10.73 -10.41 -4.13
N PHE A 211 -11.38 -10.99 -3.11
CA PHE A 211 -12.62 -10.43 -2.57
C PHE A 211 -12.40 -9.06 -1.94
N PHE A 212 -11.28 -8.83 -1.28
CA PHE A 212 -10.94 -7.52 -0.73
C PHE A 212 -10.84 -6.46 -1.84
N THR A 213 -10.21 -6.78 -2.96
CA THR A 213 -10.17 -5.88 -4.14
C THR A 213 -11.57 -5.58 -4.68
N MET A 214 -12.44 -6.61 -4.78
CA MET A 214 -13.84 -6.42 -5.19
C MET A 214 -14.61 -5.51 -4.24
N ALA A 215 -14.44 -5.70 -2.93
CA ALA A 215 -15.07 -4.90 -1.90
C ALA A 215 -14.56 -3.44 -1.91
N LEU A 216 -13.26 -3.22 -2.08
CA LEU A 216 -12.67 -1.88 -2.24
C LEU A 216 -13.23 -1.18 -3.49
N GLN A 217 -13.35 -1.88 -4.61
CA GLN A 217 -13.96 -1.37 -5.84
C GLN A 217 -15.46 -1.06 -5.65
N ALA A 218 -16.17 -1.81 -4.81
CA ALA A 218 -17.54 -1.52 -4.42
C ALA A 218 -17.65 -0.28 -3.52
N GLY A 219 -16.56 0.20 -2.93
CA GLY A 219 -16.49 1.39 -2.08
C GLY A 219 -16.34 1.10 -0.59
N LEU A 220 -15.83 -0.08 -0.20
CA LEU A 220 -15.55 -0.44 1.20
C LEU A 220 -14.64 0.62 1.85
N SER A 221 -15.09 1.19 2.97
CA SER A 221 -14.35 2.21 3.71
C SER A 221 -13.27 1.63 4.61
N CYS A 222 -13.57 0.52 5.30
CA CYS A 222 -12.68 -0.15 6.24
C CYS A 222 -12.69 -1.67 6.03
N GLY A 223 -11.52 -2.29 5.86
CA GLY A 223 -11.38 -3.74 5.85
C GLY A 223 -10.77 -4.24 7.14
N ILE A 224 -11.46 -5.17 7.85
CA ILE A 224 -10.88 -5.93 8.96
C ILE A 224 -10.13 -7.10 8.33
N ILE A 225 -8.81 -7.06 8.42
CA ILE A 225 -7.92 -8.00 7.74
C ILE A 225 -6.74 -8.40 8.63
N ASN A 226 -6.04 -9.45 8.22
CA ASN A 226 -4.69 -9.70 8.73
C ASN A 226 -3.68 -8.81 7.97
N PRO A 227 -3.16 -7.73 8.54
CA PRO A 227 -2.22 -6.85 7.84
C PRO A 227 -0.82 -7.48 7.65
N GLN A 228 -0.53 -8.63 8.27
CA GLN A 228 0.69 -9.39 8.04
C GLN A 228 0.59 -10.29 6.79
N SER A 229 -0.60 -10.43 6.19
CA SER A 229 -0.77 -11.18 4.94
C SER A 229 -0.35 -10.31 3.75
N LYS A 230 0.77 -10.67 3.14
CA LYS A 230 1.29 -9.95 1.96
C LYS A 230 0.25 -9.83 0.83
N PRO A 231 -0.49 -10.90 0.43
CA PRO A 231 -1.52 -10.77 -0.60
C PRO A 231 -2.62 -9.76 -0.27
N MET A 232 -2.96 -9.57 1.01
CA MET A 232 -3.96 -8.59 1.43
C MET A 232 -3.42 -7.15 1.30
N LEU A 233 -2.17 -6.91 1.68
CA LEU A 233 -1.53 -5.61 1.51
C LEU A 233 -1.26 -5.29 0.04
N ASP A 234 -0.82 -6.28 -0.75
CA ASP A 234 -0.64 -6.12 -2.19
C ASP A 234 -1.95 -5.71 -2.88
N ALA A 235 -3.08 -6.33 -2.49
CA ALA A 235 -4.41 -5.97 -2.97
C ALA A 235 -4.79 -4.53 -2.59
N TYR A 236 -4.49 -4.12 -1.35
CA TYR A 236 -4.80 -2.78 -0.84
C TYR A 236 -4.01 -1.68 -1.57
N TYR A 237 -2.69 -1.80 -1.59
CA TYR A 237 -1.84 -0.77 -2.22
C TYR A 237 -2.00 -0.76 -3.74
N GLY A 238 -2.13 -1.94 -4.37
CA GLY A 238 -2.43 -2.04 -5.81
C GLY A 238 -3.75 -1.37 -6.18
N PHE A 239 -4.82 -1.61 -5.41
CA PHE A 239 -6.10 -0.95 -5.62
C PHE A 239 -5.99 0.58 -5.44
N ARG A 240 -5.31 1.07 -4.39
CA ARG A 240 -5.18 2.52 -4.15
C ARG A 240 -4.46 3.23 -5.28
N ALA A 241 -3.39 2.64 -5.80
CA ALA A 241 -2.66 3.17 -6.95
C ALA A 241 -3.54 3.22 -8.20
N LEU A 242 -4.27 2.13 -8.52
CA LEU A 242 -5.16 2.04 -9.68
C LEU A 242 -6.38 2.96 -9.58
N ALA A 243 -6.93 3.15 -8.38
CA ALA A 243 -8.10 3.99 -8.13
C ALA A 243 -7.76 5.49 -7.95
N GLY A 244 -6.48 5.88 -8.06
CA GLY A 244 -6.02 7.27 -7.92
C GLY A 244 -6.00 7.80 -6.49
N TYR A 245 -6.04 6.93 -5.49
CA TYR A 245 -5.92 7.31 -4.07
C TYR A 245 -4.47 7.43 -3.59
N ASP A 246 -3.51 7.02 -4.42
CA ASP A 246 -2.08 7.09 -4.16
C ASP A 246 -1.42 7.95 -5.24
N GLU A 247 -1.23 9.24 -4.96
CA GLU A 247 -0.68 10.20 -5.91
C GLU A 247 0.77 9.87 -6.26
N GLY A 248 1.02 9.58 -7.52
CA GLY A 248 2.34 9.21 -8.02
C GLY A 248 2.81 7.83 -7.53
N CYS A 249 1.89 6.97 -7.08
CA CYS A 249 2.17 5.61 -6.59
C CYS A 249 3.20 5.57 -5.44
N LYS A 250 3.24 6.58 -4.58
CA LYS A 250 4.24 6.72 -3.51
C LYS A 250 4.10 5.62 -2.46
N GLU A 251 2.86 5.40 -1.98
CA GLU A 251 2.57 4.36 -0.98
C GLU A 251 2.83 2.96 -1.55
N TYR A 252 2.43 2.74 -2.81
CA TYR A 252 2.68 1.49 -3.53
C TYR A 252 4.18 1.21 -3.65
N VAL A 253 4.97 2.18 -4.10
CA VAL A 253 6.43 2.04 -4.23
C VAL A 253 7.07 1.80 -2.87
N GLN A 254 6.65 2.53 -1.83
CA GLN A 254 7.17 2.36 -0.48
C GLN A 254 6.87 0.95 0.07
N HIS A 255 5.66 0.43 -0.15
CA HIS A 255 5.28 -0.93 0.28
C HIS A 255 6.22 -2.01 -0.27
N TYR A 256 6.74 -1.84 -1.50
CA TYR A 256 7.69 -2.77 -2.10
C TYR A 256 9.16 -2.38 -1.88
N ALA A 257 9.47 -1.15 -1.51
CA ALA A 257 10.83 -0.72 -1.21
C ALA A 257 11.39 -1.35 0.08
N ASP A 258 10.53 -1.57 1.06
CA ASP A 258 10.84 -2.25 2.33
C ASP A 258 10.76 -3.79 2.23
N ALA A 259 10.32 -4.33 1.08
CA ALA A 259 10.49 -5.77 0.83
C ALA A 259 11.98 -6.09 0.95
N PRO A 260 12.36 -7.18 1.67
CA PRO A 260 13.76 -7.50 1.88
C PRO A 260 14.42 -7.54 0.52
N LYS A 261 15.29 -6.55 0.25
CA LYS A 261 16.19 -6.61 -0.90
C LYS A 261 16.92 -7.92 -0.70
N ALA A 262 16.58 -8.89 -1.53
CA ALA A 262 17.28 -10.16 -1.50
C ALA A 262 18.77 -9.84 -1.48
N THR A 263 19.44 -10.24 -0.38
CA THR A 263 20.88 -10.23 -0.21
C THR A 263 21.60 -8.88 -0.03
N ALA A 264 21.60 -8.36 1.18
CA ALA A 264 22.67 -7.47 1.64
C ALA A 264 24.04 -8.18 1.75
N THR A 265 24.11 -9.49 1.52
CA THR A 265 25.32 -10.32 1.74
C THR A 265 26.15 -10.57 0.48
N LEU A 266 25.70 -10.12 -0.70
CA LEU A 266 26.46 -10.31 -1.96
C LEU A 266 26.93 -8.98 -2.61
N VAL A 267 26.79 -7.85 -1.93
CA VAL A 267 27.11 -6.53 -2.50
C VAL A 267 28.63 -6.24 -2.51
N SER A 268 29.43 -7.00 -1.78
CA SER A 268 30.88 -6.74 -1.70
C SER A 268 31.71 -7.28 -2.87
N GLU A 269 31.14 -8.13 -3.73
CA GLU A 269 31.85 -8.75 -4.88
C GLU A 269 31.12 -8.57 -6.21
N MET A 270 30.07 -7.77 -6.28
CA MET A 270 29.29 -7.60 -7.51
C MET A 270 30.01 -6.67 -8.48
N GLY A 271 30.24 -7.15 -9.72
CA GLY A 271 30.81 -6.35 -10.80
C GLY A 271 29.91 -5.17 -11.20
N LEU A 272 30.51 -4.13 -11.80
CA LEU A 272 29.81 -2.92 -12.21
C LEU A 272 28.67 -3.20 -13.20
N TYR A 273 28.86 -4.13 -14.14
CA TYR A 273 27.82 -4.55 -15.09
C TYR A 273 26.57 -5.07 -14.37
N ASP A 274 26.75 -6.04 -13.46
CA ASP A 274 25.62 -6.65 -12.74
C ASP A 274 24.92 -5.68 -11.80
N ALA A 275 25.67 -4.77 -11.19
CA ALA A 275 25.12 -3.74 -10.32
C ALA A 275 24.19 -2.78 -11.10
N ILE A 276 24.57 -2.40 -12.32
CA ILE A 276 23.75 -1.56 -13.21
C ILE A 276 22.53 -2.33 -13.70
N VAL A 277 22.68 -3.56 -14.18
CA VAL A 277 21.56 -4.39 -14.67
C VAL A 277 20.52 -4.61 -13.56
N LYS A 278 20.96 -4.79 -12.31
CA LYS A 278 20.07 -4.96 -11.14
C LYS A 278 19.54 -3.64 -10.56
N GLY A 279 19.97 -2.51 -11.09
CA GLY A 279 19.51 -1.19 -10.63
C GLY A 279 20.00 -0.79 -9.23
N LEU A 280 21.18 -1.25 -8.81
CA LEU A 280 21.72 -1.04 -7.47
C LEU A 280 22.72 0.14 -7.45
N ALA A 281 22.22 1.35 -7.20
CA ALA A 281 22.98 2.60 -7.28
C ALA A 281 24.24 2.60 -6.38
N GLU A 282 24.10 2.20 -5.10
CA GLU A 282 25.24 2.17 -4.17
C GLU A 282 26.28 1.10 -4.51
N ALA A 283 25.84 -0.06 -5.00
CA ALA A 283 26.75 -1.10 -5.49
C ALA A 283 27.48 -0.64 -6.74
N SER A 284 26.79 0.05 -7.65
CA SER A 284 27.38 0.64 -8.86
C SER A 284 28.43 1.70 -8.55
N ARG A 285 28.22 2.55 -7.55
CA ARG A 285 29.22 3.52 -7.05
C ARG A 285 30.49 2.80 -6.59
N LYS A 286 30.35 1.80 -5.74
CA LYS A 286 31.47 1.03 -5.19
C LYS A 286 32.22 0.26 -6.27
N ALA A 287 31.48 -0.44 -7.15
CA ALA A 287 32.08 -1.20 -8.23
C ALA A 287 32.78 -0.31 -9.26
N ALA A 288 32.26 0.88 -9.55
CA ALA A 288 32.93 1.86 -10.42
C ALA A 288 34.24 2.36 -9.77
N ALA A 289 34.24 2.66 -8.47
CA ALA A 289 35.44 3.07 -7.75
C ALA A 289 36.51 1.99 -7.73
N VAL A 290 36.12 0.72 -7.60
CA VAL A 290 37.04 -0.43 -7.68
C VAL A 290 37.60 -0.60 -9.10
N ALA A 291 36.75 -0.53 -10.12
CA ALA A 291 37.18 -0.67 -11.53
C ALA A 291 38.19 0.41 -11.94
N LEU A 292 38.03 1.64 -11.46
CA LEU A 292 38.92 2.76 -11.70
C LEU A 292 40.31 2.62 -11.08
N GLN A 293 40.49 1.68 -10.14
CA GLN A 293 41.84 1.40 -9.60
C GLN A 293 42.74 0.67 -10.58
N SER A 294 42.15 -0.05 -11.54
CA SER A 294 42.90 -0.88 -12.49
C SER A 294 42.64 -0.54 -13.95
N GLU A 295 41.57 0.17 -14.29
CA GLU A 295 41.15 0.46 -15.65
C GLU A 295 40.99 1.96 -15.88
N LYS A 296 41.18 2.42 -17.12
CA LYS A 296 40.96 3.83 -17.46
C LYS A 296 39.48 4.16 -17.48
N PRO A 297 39.08 5.39 -17.13
CA PRO A 297 37.68 5.82 -17.09
C PRO A 297 36.86 5.47 -18.33
N LEU A 298 37.42 5.67 -19.52
CA LEU A 298 36.75 5.37 -20.78
C LEU A 298 36.54 3.85 -20.99
N ASP A 299 37.51 3.05 -20.57
CA ASP A 299 37.42 1.59 -20.67
C ASP A 299 36.36 1.03 -19.73
N VAL A 300 36.22 1.60 -18.52
CA VAL A 300 35.16 1.23 -17.56
C VAL A 300 33.77 1.50 -18.16
N ILE A 301 33.59 2.63 -18.83
CA ILE A 301 32.32 2.97 -19.48
C ILE A 301 32.03 1.97 -20.61
N ASN A 302 32.99 1.75 -21.51
CA ASN A 302 32.79 0.91 -22.70
C ASN A 302 32.60 -0.55 -22.35
N LYS A 303 33.32 -1.06 -21.35
CA LYS A 303 33.34 -2.49 -20.99
C LYS A 303 32.19 -2.92 -20.11
N TYR A 304 31.71 -2.04 -19.23
CA TYR A 304 30.72 -2.41 -18.22
C TYR A 304 29.42 -1.63 -18.34
N MET A 305 29.48 -0.29 -18.53
CA MET A 305 28.26 0.51 -18.44
C MET A 305 27.42 0.46 -19.72
N ILE A 306 28.04 0.61 -20.89
CA ILE A 306 27.31 0.55 -22.18
C ILE A 306 26.67 -0.83 -22.37
N PRO A 307 27.38 -1.97 -22.23
CA PRO A 307 26.74 -3.28 -22.35
C PRO A 307 25.61 -3.54 -21.34
N ALA A 308 25.72 -3.01 -20.12
CA ALA A 308 24.66 -3.15 -19.12
C ALA A 308 23.39 -2.38 -19.51
N LEU A 309 23.54 -1.15 -20.00
CA LEU A 309 22.42 -0.34 -20.47
C LEU A 309 21.78 -0.89 -21.74
N ASP A 310 22.59 -1.42 -22.66
CA ASP A 310 22.09 -2.12 -23.86
C ASP A 310 21.30 -3.39 -23.51
N PHE A 311 21.78 -4.17 -22.54
CA PHE A 311 21.04 -5.34 -22.05
C PHE A 311 19.68 -4.95 -21.49
N VAL A 312 19.63 -3.91 -20.65
CA VAL A 312 18.39 -3.43 -20.01
C VAL A 312 17.46 -2.81 -21.07
N GLY A 313 17.98 -2.02 -22.02
CA GLY A 313 17.22 -1.45 -23.12
C GLY A 313 16.56 -2.51 -23.99
N ASN A 314 17.35 -3.49 -24.44
CA ASN A 314 16.86 -4.63 -25.22
C ASN A 314 15.83 -5.48 -24.43
N GLY A 315 16.03 -5.64 -23.12
CA GLY A 315 15.07 -6.33 -22.25
C GLY A 315 13.75 -5.59 -22.15
N PHE A 316 13.78 -4.28 -22.10
CA PHE A 316 12.58 -3.44 -22.09
C PHE A 316 11.84 -3.49 -23.44
N GLU A 317 12.55 -3.38 -24.58
CA GLU A 317 11.95 -3.50 -25.90
C GLU A 317 11.30 -4.88 -26.12
N LYS A 318 11.94 -5.95 -25.67
CA LYS A 318 11.42 -7.32 -25.72
C LYS A 318 10.35 -7.61 -24.66
N LYS A 319 9.98 -6.63 -23.84
CA LYS A 319 9.00 -6.75 -22.74
C LYS A 319 9.38 -7.82 -21.69
N THR A 320 10.65 -8.15 -21.56
CA THR A 320 11.18 -9.02 -20.50
C THR A 320 11.59 -8.25 -19.25
N LEU A 321 11.80 -6.95 -19.38
CA LEU A 321 12.04 -6.01 -18.28
C LEU A 321 10.97 -4.92 -18.29
N PHE A 322 10.65 -4.39 -17.12
CA PHE A 322 9.60 -3.39 -16.94
C PHE A 322 10.19 -1.99 -16.70
N LEU A 323 9.37 -0.95 -16.94
CA LEU A 323 9.77 0.45 -16.82
C LEU A 323 10.47 0.80 -15.49
N PRO A 324 10.01 0.34 -14.30
CA PRO A 324 10.72 0.59 -13.05
C PRO A 324 12.15 0.04 -13.04
N GLN A 325 12.37 -1.14 -13.62
CA GLN A 325 13.71 -1.74 -13.71
C GLN A 325 14.63 -0.93 -14.62
N LEU A 326 14.11 -0.45 -15.74
CA LEU A 326 14.85 0.46 -16.64
C LEU A 326 15.25 1.74 -15.93
N LEU A 327 14.35 2.35 -15.15
CA LEU A 327 14.62 3.57 -14.37
C LEU A 327 15.67 3.32 -13.27
N MET A 328 15.54 2.23 -12.53
CA MET A 328 16.51 1.85 -11.50
C MET A 328 17.91 1.59 -12.09
N SER A 329 18.00 0.95 -13.25
CA SER A 329 19.27 0.73 -13.95
C SER A 329 19.88 2.03 -14.46
N ALA A 330 19.06 2.96 -14.94
CA ALA A 330 19.52 4.28 -15.34
C ALA A 330 20.07 5.10 -14.15
N ASP A 331 19.42 5.03 -12.98
CA ASP A 331 19.89 5.68 -11.75
C ASP A 331 21.18 5.03 -11.23
N ALA A 332 21.30 3.71 -11.33
CA ALA A 332 22.52 2.98 -10.98
C ALA A 332 23.70 3.33 -11.90
N ALA A 333 23.46 3.43 -13.20
CA ALA A 333 24.46 3.89 -14.16
C ALA A 333 24.88 5.33 -13.92
N LYS A 334 23.92 6.22 -13.59
CA LYS A 334 24.20 7.60 -13.20
C LYS A 334 25.10 7.69 -11.97
N ALA A 335 24.81 6.88 -10.96
CA ALA A 335 25.59 6.84 -9.73
C ALA A 335 27.04 6.39 -9.96
N ALA A 336 27.25 5.35 -10.78
CA ALA A 336 28.58 4.92 -11.21
C ALA A 336 29.31 6.02 -12.01
N PHE A 337 28.59 6.69 -12.86
CA PHE A 337 29.10 7.74 -13.72
C PHE A 337 29.59 8.96 -12.95
N GLU A 338 28.89 9.36 -11.87
CA GLU A 338 29.36 10.44 -10.99
C GLU A 338 30.74 10.15 -10.40
N VAL A 339 30.99 8.91 -9.99
CA VAL A 339 32.30 8.44 -9.49
C VAL A 339 33.38 8.54 -10.58
N ILE A 340 33.05 8.11 -11.80
CA ILE A 340 33.99 8.19 -12.92
C ILE A 340 34.33 9.64 -13.26
N ARG A 341 33.36 10.53 -13.28
CA ARG A 341 33.54 11.96 -13.51
C ARG A 341 34.40 12.64 -12.46
N GLU A 342 34.20 12.29 -11.18
CA GLU A 342 35.03 12.81 -10.09
C GLU A 342 36.50 12.36 -10.22
N ALA A 343 36.73 11.13 -10.67
CA ALA A 343 38.07 10.59 -10.87
C ALA A 343 38.81 11.22 -12.07
N VAL A 344 38.08 11.66 -13.11
CA VAL A 344 38.66 12.33 -14.28
C VAL A 344 39.08 13.77 -13.98
N GLY A 345 38.51 14.39 -12.91
CA GLY A 345 38.69 15.81 -12.58
C GLY A 345 37.88 16.72 -13.51
N VAL A 346 37.42 17.85 -12.98
CA VAL A 346 36.66 18.85 -13.74
C VAL A 346 37.66 19.70 -14.55
N GLY A 347 38.13 19.16 -15.69
CA GLY A 347 38.77 19.93 -16.72
C GLY A 347 37.69 20.48 -17.69
N GLU A 348 37.68 21.78 -17.98
CA GLU A 348 36.87 22.33 -19.08
C GLU A 348 37.40 21.76 -20.39
N THR A 349 36.83 20.62 -20.81
CA THR A 349 37.15 20.09 -22.15
C THR A 349 36.29 20.80 -23.17
N GLN A 350 36.95 21.42 -24.17
CA GLN A 350 36.31 21.96 -25.37
C GLN A 350 35.82 20.78 -26.23
N GLY A 351 34.59 20.33 -25.99
CA GLY A 351 33.93 19.31 -26.80
C GLY A 351 32.95 19.91 -27.81
N GLU A 352 32.57 19.11 -28.80
CA GLU A 352 31.56 19.50 -29.80
C GLU A 352 30.18 19.67 -29.12
N THR A 353 29.37 20.61 -29.62
CA THR A 353 28.01 20.84 -29.11
C THR A 353 27.03 19.94 -29.82
N VAL A 354 26.31 19.11 -29.08
CA VAL A 354 25.23 18.25 -29.59
C VAL A 354 23.87 18.80 -29.14
N ILE A 355 22.96 18.98 -30.09
CA ILE A 355 21.58 19.42 -29.84
C ILE A 355 20.64 18.22 -29.93
N ILE A 356 19.93 17.94 -28.83
CA ILE A 356 18.94 16.88 -28.76
C ILE A 356 17.55 17.50 -28.58
N ALA A 357 16.61 17.20 -29.48
CA ALA A 357 15.24 17.68 -29.43
C ALA A 357 14.24 16.54 -29.65
N THR A 358 13.07 16.57 -29.00
CA THR A 358 11.97 15.64 -29.25
C THR A 358 11.14 16.14 -30.41
N VAL A 359 10.75 15.23 -31.30
CA VAL A 359 9.83 15.53 -32.41
C VAL A 359 8.42 15.70 -31.83
N HIS A 360 7.64 16.63 -32.43
CA HIS A 360 6.27 16.87 -32.01
C HIS A 360 5.43 15.59 -32.21
N GLY A 361 4.76 15.12 -31.15
CA GLY A 361 3.95 13.89 -31.15
C GLY A 361 4.66 12.63 -30.63
N ASP A 362 5.97 12.68 -30.38
CA ASP A 362 6.68 11.56 -29.74
C ASP A 362 6.51 11.62 -28.22
N ILE A 363 5.95 10.55 -27.65
CA ILE A 363 5.72 10.38 -26.21
C ILE A 363 6.92 9.77 -25.48
N HIS A 364 8.00 9.39 -26.20
CA HIS A 364 9.16 8.72 -25.64
C HIS A 364 10.21 9.71 -25.10
N ASP A 365 9.84 10.51 -24.09
CA ASP A 365 10.78 11.41 -23.38
C ASP A 365 11.94 10.65 -22.70
N MET A 366 11.85 9.32 -22.61
CA MET A 366 12.85 8.44 -21.97
C MET A 366 14.19 8.39 -22.74
N ALA A 367 14.14 8.41 -24.06
CA ALA A 367 15.34 8.43 -24.89
C ALA A 367 16.19 9.69 -24.67
N LYS A 368 15.57 10.81 -24.31
CA LYS A 368 16.26 12.05 -23.96
C LYS A 368 17.03 11.97 -22.65
N ILE A 369 16.42 11.32 -21.63
CA ILE A 369 17.05 11.21 -20.31
C ILE A 369 18.29 10.33 -20.44
N SER A 370 18.16 9.20 -21.11
CA SER A 370 19.26 8.25 -21.39
C SER A 370 20.39 8.88 -22.20
N SER A 371 20.06 9.56 -23.31
CA SER A 371 21.03 10.26 -24.16
C SER A 371 21.71 11.43 -23.42
N ARG A 372 20.97 12.21 -22.62
CA ARG A 372 21.53 13.34 -21.86
C ARG A 372 22.64 12.88 -20.91
N TYR A 373 22.52 11.73 -20.31
CA TYR A 373 23.55 11.19 -19.42
C TYR A 373 24.73 10.63 -20.21
N CYS A 374 24.52 9.93 -21.30
CA CYS A 374 25.56 9.39 -22.16
C CYS A 374 26.45 10.51 -22.78
N TRP A 375 25.85 11.61 -23.22
CA TRP A 375 26.59 12.70 -23.89
C TRP A 375 27.23 13.72 -22.93
N LYS A 376 26.73 13.89 -21.70
CA LYS A 376 27.42 14.71 -20.69
C LYS A 376 28.80 14.15 -20.31
N THR A 377 29.07 12.92 -20.66
CA THR A 377 30.25 12.17 -20.27
C THR A 377 31.39 12.23 -21.27
N THR A 378 31.08 12.59 -22.50
CA THR A 378 32.07 12.69 -23.60
C THR A 378 32.52 14.14 -23.87
N ALA A 379 32.61 14.99 -22.83
CA ALA A 379 33.14 16.34 -22.94
C ALA A 379 32.42 17.26 -23.95
N THR A 380 31.12 17.03 -24.17
CA THR A 380 30.31 17.84 -25.09
C THR A 380 29.34 18.75 -24.36
N ARG A 381 29.20 20.02 -24.79
CA ARG A 381 28.16 20.94 -24.32
C ARG A 381 26.81 20.55 -24.90
N SER A 382 25.88 19.97 -24.07
CA SER A 382 24.54 19.63 -24.52
C SER A 382 23.53 20.72 -24.15
N TRP A 383 22.74 21.20 -25.11
CA TRP A 383 21.59 22.07 -24.90
C TRP A 383 20.32 21.28 -25.13
N ILE A 384 19.43 21.26 -24.13
CA ILE A 384 18.13 20.57 -24.22
C ILE A 384 17.03 21.61 -24.31
N TRP A 385 16.25 21.54 -25.37
CA TRP A 385 15.02 22.30 -25.54
C TRP A 385 13.83 21.40 -25.16
N ALA A 386 13.17 21.78 -24.07
CA ALA A 386 11.98 21.10 -23.63
C ALA A 386 10.75 21.63 -24.37
N ARG A 387 9.86 20.74 -24.73
CA ARG A 387 8.46 20.91 -25.18
C ARG A 387 8.13 22.21 -25.92
N MET A 388 7.62 22.07 -27.12
CA MET A 388 7.10 23.10 -28.02
C MET A 388 8.16 23.88 -28.81
N CYS A 389 8.74 23.25 -29.79
CA CYS A 389 9.26 24.02 -30.95
C CYS A 389 8.28 23.89 -32.10
N LEU A 390 7.53 24.98 -32.35
CA LEU A 390 6.93 25.23 -33.65
C LEU A 390 8.06 25.35 -34.67
N TRP A 391 7.96 24.67 -35.77
CA TRP A 391 8.97 24.45 -36.82
C TRP A 391 9.65 25.70 -37.40
N LYS A 392 9.11 26.90 -37.20
CA LYS A 392 9.56 28.15 -37.84
C LYS A 392 10.81 28.85 -37.26
N PRO A 393 11.21 28.70 -36.00
CA PRO A 393 12.41 29.43 -35.50
C PRO A 393 13.74 28.73 -35.78
N LEU A 394 13.80 27.46 -36.07
CA LEU A 394 15.05 26.71 -36.27
C LEU A 394 15.79 27.07 -37.58
N LEU A 395 15.09 27.65 -38.56
CA LEU A 395 15.65 28.00 -39.86
C LEU A 395 16.23 29.42 -39.93
N LYS A 396 16.22 30.19 -38.84
CA LYS A 396 16.68 31.60 -38.82
C LYS A 396 17.76 31.92 -37.80
N ARG A 397 18.79 31.12 -37.68
CA ARG A 397 20.01 31.59 -36.96
C ARG A 397 21.28 31.28 -37.74
N PRO A 398 22.23 32.25 -37.70
CA PRO A 398 23.37 32.28 -38.61
C PRO A 398 24.52 31.39 -38.12
N ARG A 399 25.08 30.78 -39.10
CA ARG A 399 26.45 30.25 -39.27
C ARG A 399 27.35 30.12 -38.04
N LYS A 400 27.67 28.86 -37.75
CA LYS A 400 28.88 28.19 -37.19
C LYS A 400 28.62 27.53 -35.84
N PRO A 401 29.10 26.30 -35.62
CA PRO A 401 29.95 25.40 -36.40
C PRO A 401 29.22 24.15 -36.99
N ARG A 402 29.94 23.33 -37.70
CA ARG A 402 29.44 22.15 -38.43
C ARG A 402 28.62 21.22 -37.51
N LEU A 403 27.31 21.12 -37.77
CA LEU A 403 26.38 20.20 -37.15
C LEU A 403 26.47 18.84 -37.87
N ARG A 404 26.78 17.76 -37.13
CA ARG A 404 26.47 16.40 -37.58
C ARG A 404 25.12 16.03 -37.01
N SER A 405 24.16 15.82 -37.90
CA SER A 405 22.83 15.29 -37.51
C SER A 405 22.87 13.77 -37.48
N LEU A 406 22.55 13.19 -36.36
CA LEU A 406 22.17 11.79 -36.27
C LEU A 406 20.64 11.75 -36.16
N ALA A 407 19.98 11.40 -37.27
CA ALA A 407 18.55 11.10 -37.30
C ALA A 407 18.38 9.57 -37.13
N TYR A 408 17.58 9.16 -36.17
CA TYR A 408 17.07 7.80 -36.14
C TYR A 408 15.77 7.77 -36.95
N PRO A 409 15.58 6.74 -37.79
CA PRO A 409 14.33 6.56 -38.51
C PRO A 409 13.19 6.16 -37.58
N PRO A 410 11.93 6.50 -37.89
CA PRO A 410 10.77 6.07 -37.15
C PRO A 410 10.56 4.56 -37.31
N SER A 411 10.26 3.90 -36.20
CA SER A 411 9.79 2.51 -36.17
C SER A 411 8.30 2.45 -36.40
#